data_aed3ef22b7e67f9a1f730c979c218498
#
_entry.id   aed3ef22b7e67f9a1f730c979c218498
#
_cell.length_a   1.000
_cell.length_b   1.000
_cell.length_c   1.000
_cell.angle_alpha   90.00
_cell.angle_beta   90.00
_cell.angle_gamma   90.00
#
_symmetry.space_group_name_H-M   'P 1'
#
loop_
_entity.id
_entity.type
_entity.pdbx_description
1 polymer ?
#
loop_
_entity_poly.entity_id
_entity_poly.type
_entity_poly.pdbx_seq_one_letter_code
_entity_poly.pdbx_strand_id
1 'polypeptide(L)'
;MGIRLLHLHLHGLFRSRELELGRDADTGGQTLYVLELVRSLAQRADVEQVDVVTRLIQDRRVDLDYSQRVEAIAPGARILRFPFGPKRYLRKELLWPHLEELADQLVEHLSQPGQRAVSYTHLTLPTTVFV
;
A
#
# COMPACT_ATOMS: atom_id res chain seq x y z
N MET A 1 -1.43 19.89 -15.02
CA MET A 1 -1.58 19.51 -13.62
C MET A 1 -2.38 18.24 -13.52
N GLY A 2 -1.85 17.27 -12.82
CA GLY A 2 -2.49 15.98 -12.72
C GLY A 2 -3.01 15.68 -11.31
N ILE A 3 -3.79 14.64 -11.23
CA ILE A 3 -4.32 14.14 -9.95
C ILE A 3 -3.26 13.27 -9.29
N ARG A 4 -3.09 13.43 -7.99
CA ARG A 4 -2.26 12.54 -7.18
C ARG A 4 -3.19 11.61 -6.41
N LEU A 5 -2.98 10.31 -6.58
CA LEU A 5 -3.84 9.28 -5.97
C LEU A 5 -3.10 8.56 -4.86
N LEU A 6 -3.79 8.27 -3.79
CA LEU A 6 -3.28 7.49 -2.68
C LEU A 6 -4.15 6.26 -2.49
N HIS A 7 -3.56 5.08 -2.57
CA HIS A 7 -4.25 3.81 -2.43
C HIS A 7 -3.77 3.11 -1.17
N LEU A 8 -4.68 2.78 -0.26
CA LEU A 8 -4.31 2.06 0.96
C LEU A 8 -4.46 0.56 0.74
N HIS A 9 -3.37 -0.17 0.89
CA HIS A 9 -3.33 -1.63 0.81
C HIS A 9 -2.63 -2.15 2.07
N LEU A 10 -3.40 -2.39 3.14
CA LEU A 10 -2.85 -2.49 4.48
C LEU A 10 -2.46 -3.90 4.92
N HIS A 11 -2.97 -4.92 4.28
CA HIS A 11 -2.69 -6.30 4.69
C HIS A 11 -2.11 -7.11 3.55
N GLY A 12 -1.46 -8.22 3.89
CA GLY A 12 -0.79 -9.05 2.92
C GLY A 12 0.58 -8.49 2.53
N LEU A 13 1.29 -9.24 1.70
CA LEU A 13 2.61 -8.88 1.22
C LEU A 13 2.50 -8.26 -0.16
N PHE A 14 2.82 -6.99 -0.27
CA PHE A 14 2.70 -6.24 -1.53
C PHE A 14 4.06 -5.69 -1.96
N ARG A 15 4.45 -6.02 -3.18
CA ARG A 15 5.67 -5.49 -3.79
C ARG A 15 5.48 -5.32 -5.29
N SER A 16 6.43 -4.68 -5.96
CA SER A 16 6.27 -4.27 -7.35
C SER A 16 6.29 -5.42 -8.36
N ARG A 17 6.83 -6.56 -7.97
CA ARG A 17 6.98 -7.71 -8.87
C ARG A 17 7.09 -8.99 -8.05
N GLU A 18 6.91 -10.14 -8.72
CA GLU A 18 7.04 -11.45 -8.09
C GLU A 18 6.16 -11.56 -6.84
N LEU A 19 4.88 -11.21 -7.01
CA LEU A 19 3.94 -11.28 -5.92
C LEU A 19 3.83 -12.71 -5.39
N GLU A 20 3.76 -12.84 -4.07
CA GLU A 20 3.69 -14.14 -3.40
C GLU A 20 2.23 -14.57 -3.24
N LEU A 21 1.49 -14.63 -4.34
CA LEU A 21 0.07 -14.96 -4.32
C LEU A 21 -0.17 -16.33 -3.71
N GLY A 22 -1.11 -16.40 -2.79
CA GLY A 22 -1.48 -17.67 -2.15
C GLY A 22 -0.55 -18.11 -1.03
N ARG A 23 0.47 -17.30 -0.69
CA ARG A 23 1.35 -17.61 0.42
C ARG A 23 0.58 -17.75 1.73
N ASP A 24 -0.41 -16.88 1.92
CA ASP A 24 -1.31 -16.92 3.07
C ASP A 24 -2.65 -16.32 2.67
N ALA A 25 -3.60 -16.32 3.58
CA ALA A 25 -4.96 -15.87 3.29
C ALA A 25 -5.02 -14.39 2.93
N ASP A 26 -4.07 -13.58 3.40
CA ASP A 26 -4.06 -12.15 3.19
C ASP A 26 -3.30 -11.72 1.95
N THR A 27 -2.53 -12.62 1.34
CA THR A 27 -1.74 -12.35 0.15
C THR A 27 -2.36 -13.11 -1.03
N GLY A 28 -3.48 -12.63 -1.50
CA GLY A 28 -4.26 -13.27 -2.55
C GLY A 28 -4.37 -12.45 -3.82
N GLY A 29 -5.36 -12.75 -4.63
CA GLY A 29 -5.58 -12.09 -5.90
C GLY A 29 -5.77 -10.58 -5.81
N GLN A 30 -6.13 -10.07 -4.64
CA GLN A 30 -6.26 -8.63 -4.42
C GLN A 30 -4.94 -7.89 -4.61
N THR A 31 -3.81 -8.51 -4.25
CA THR A 31 -2.50 -7.88 -4.45
C THR A 31 -2.21 -7.71 -5.92
N LEU A 32 -2.52 -8.70 -6.74
CA LEU A 32 -2.36 -8.60 -8.18
C LEU A 32 -3.30 -7.55 -8.77
N TYR A 33 -4.54 -7.54 -8.34
CA TYR A 33 -5.53 -6.57 -8.80
C TYR A 33 -5.06 -5.14 -8.54
N VAL A 34 -4.57 -4.87 -7.33
CA VAL A 34 -4.09 -3.54 -6.96
C VAL A 34 -2.88 -3.16 -7.80
N LEU A 35 -1.94 -4.07 -7.98
CA LEU A 35 -0.74 -3.79 -8.76
C LEU A 35 -1.08 -3.44 -10.21
N GLU A 36 -1.97 -4.20 -10.83
CA GLU A 36 -2.41 -3.95 -12.21
C GLU A 36 -3.17 -2.63 -12.31
N LEU A 37 -4.06 -2.34 -11.36
CA LEU A 37 -4.80 -1.10 -11.34
C LEU A 37 -3.87 0.11 -11.23
N VAL A 38 -2.91 0.04 -10.33
CA VAL A 38 -1.96 1.12 -10.10
C VAL A 38 -1.11 1.38 -11.35
N ARG A 39 -0.65 0.32 -12.01
CA ARG A 39 0.09 0.46 -13.26
C ARG A 39 -0.75 1.14 -14.33
N SER A 40 -2.00 0.76 -14.44
CA SER A 40 -2.92 1.35 -15.42
C SER A 40 -3.19 2.81 -15.13
N LEU A 41 -3.42 3.15 -13.86
CA LEU A 41 -3.65 4.53 -13.44
C LEU A 41 -2.45 5.42 -13.72
N ALA A 42 -1.25 4.91 -13.49
CA ALA A 42 -0.01 5.67 -13.70
C ALA A 42 0.22 6.02 -15.18
N GLN A 43 -0.41 5.30 -16.09
CA GLN A 43 -0.26 5.57 -17.53
C GLN A 43 -1.21 6.65 -18.04
N ARG A 44 -2.18 7.08 -17.22
CA ARG A 44 -3.13 8.09 -17.66
C ARG A 44 -2.51 9.47 -17.63
N ALA A 45 -2.83 10.28 -18.65
CA ALA A 45 -2.29 11.62 -18.75
C ALA A 45 -2.81 12.56 -17.66
N ASP A 46 -3.98 12.27 -17.11
CA ASP A 46 -4.61 13.07 -16.06
C ASP A 46 -4.17 12.64 -14.64
N VAL A 47 -3.33 11.63 -14.53
CA VAL A 47 -2.80 11.17 -13.24
C VAL A 47 -1.32 11.53 -13.17
N GLU A 48 -0.95 12.32 -12.16
CA GLU A 48 0.42 12.74 -11.94
C GLU A 48 1.22 11.68 -11.20
N GLN A 49 0.62 11.10 -10.15
CA GLN A 49 1.32 10.18 -9.26
C GLN A 49 0.32 9.24 -8.59
N VAL A 50 0.68 7.97 -8.48
CA VAL A 50 -0.08 6.98 -7.71
C VAL A 50 0.83 6.43 -6.62
N ASP A 51 0.43 6.56 -5.38
CA ASP A 51 1.14 6.01 -4.23
C ASP A 51 0.31 4.91 -3.59
N VAL A 52 0.90 3.73 -3.44
CA VAL A 52 0.29 2.65 -2.67
C VAL A 52 0.89 2.67 -1.28
N VAL A 53 0.07 2.88 -0.28
CA VAL A 53 0.49 2.88 1.12
C VAL A 53 0.26 1.49 1.69
N THR A 54 1.30 0.92 2.25
CA THR A 54 1.21 -0.37 2.92
C THR A 54 2.11 -0.35 4.15
N ARG A 55 2.17 -1.45 4.89
CA ARG A 55 2.93 -1.50 6.13
C ARG A 55 4.36 -1.94 5.87
N LEU A 56 5.31 -1.27 6.53
CA LEU A 56 6.70 -1.68 6.53
C LEU A 56 6.85 -2.92 7.40
N ILE A 57 7.51 -3.93 6.87
CA ILE A 57 7.69 -5.22 7.55
C ILE A 57 9.16 -5.55 7.62
N GLN A 58 9.63 -5.86 8.83
CA GLN A 58 10.98 -6.35 9.08
C GLN A 58 10.85 -7.66 9.87
N ASP A 59 10.82 -8.76 9.14
CA ASP A 59 10.57 -10.09 9.70
C ASP A 59 11.45 -11.09 8.96
N ARG A 60 12.14 -11.94 9.68
CA ARG A 60 13.03 -12.93 9.09
C ARG A 60 12.32 -13.91 8.16
N ARG A 61 11.02 -14.05 8.32
CA ARG A 61 10.22 -14.98 7.53
C ARG A 61 9.79 -14.41 6.18
N VAL A 62 10.06 -13.14 5.94
CA VAL A 62 9.69 -12.49 4.68
C VAL A 62 10.89 -11.78 4.08
N ASP A 63 10.81 -11.52 2.78
CA ASP A 63 11.88 -10.91 2.02
C ASP A 63 12.19 -9.49 2.52
N LEU A 64 13.44 -9.07 2.35
CA LEU A 64 13.87 -7.72 2.68
C LEU A 64 13.19 -6.64 1.84
N ASP A 65 12.62 -6.99 0.70
CA ASP A 65 11.87 -6.04 -0.12
C ASP A 65 10.79 -5.33 0.68
N TYR A 66 10.16 -6.04 1.62
CA TYR A 66 9.07 -5.49 2.41
C TYR A 66 9.52 -4.53 3.50
N SER A 67 10.82 -4.37 3.67
CA SER A 67 11.40 -3.41 4.62
C SER A 67 11.83 -2.10 3.96
N GLN A 68 11.68 -1.97 2.66
CA GLN A 68 12.00 -0.73 1.95
C GLN A 68 10.90 0.30 2.15
N ARG A 69 11.28 1.51 2.55
CA ARG A 69 10.31 2.59 2.75
C ARG A 69 9.64 3.02 1.46
N VAL A 70 10.38 3.05 0.38
CA VAL A 70 9.89 3.47 -0.93
C VAL A 70 10.35 2.45 -1.96
N GLU A 71 9.42 2.00 -2.78
CA GLU A 71 9.72 1.06 -3.86
C GLU A 71 9.01 1.53 -5.13
N ALA A 72 9.75 1.68 -6.22
CA ALA A 72 9.17 2.07 -7.50
C ALA A 72 8.37 0.91 -8.10
N ILE A 73 7.21 1.20 -8.65
CA ILE A 73 6.41 0.25 -9.43
C ILE A 73 6.59 0.52 -10.92
N ALA A 74 6.45 1.77 -11.31
CA ALA A 74 6.52 2.24 -12.68
C ALA A 74 6.71 3.75 -12.65
N PRO A 75 7.03 4.40 -13.79
CA PRO A 75 7.05 5.86 -13.80
C PRO A 75 5.70 6.41 -13.32
N GLY A 76 5.73 7.24 -12.28
CA GLY A 76 4.53 7.80 -11.68
C GLY A 76 3.78 6.89 -10.71
N ALA A 77 4.34 5.74 -10.34
CA ALA A 77 3.73 4.85 -9.36
C ALA A 77 4.79 4.28 -8.42
N ARG A 78 4.49 4.29 -7.13
CA ARG A 78 5.42 3.78 -6.12
C ARG A 78 4.67 3.22 -4.92
N ILE A 79 5.38 2.40 -4.16
CA ILE A 79 4.91 1.87 -2.88
C ILE A 79 5.57 2.70 -1.78
N LEU A 80 4.75 3.14 -0.83
CA LEU A 80 5.23 3.80 0.38
C LEU A 80 4.90 2.88 1.55
N ARG A 81 5.92 2.45 2.29
CA ARG A 81 5.72 1.58 3.44
C ARG A 81 5.90 2.37 4.73
N PHE A 82 4.87 2.36 5.54
CA PHE A 82 4.81 3.10 6.79
C PHE A 82 5.02 2.16 7.97
N PRO A 83 5.88 2.54 8.93
CA PRO A 83 6.22 1.65 10.06
C PRO A 83 5.19 1.76 11.19
N PHE A 84 3.97 1.34 10.94
CA PHE A 84 2.95 1.28 11.98
C PHE A 84 2.79 -0.16 12.48
N GLY A 85 2.51 -0.30 13.77
CA GLY A 85 2.44 -1.61 14.41
C GLY A 85 3.81 -2.24 14.61
N PRO A 86 3.85 -3.51 15.03
CA PRO A 86 5.11 -4.23 15.22
C PRO A 86 5.80 -4.49 13.88
N LYS A 87 7.11 -4.80 13.93
CA LYS A 87 7.89 -4.99 12.71
C LYS A 87 7.58 -6.31 12.00
N ARG A 88 7.09 -7.29 12.74
CA ARG A 88 6.80 -8.61 12.16
C ARG A 88 5.58 -8.58 11.26
N TYR A 89 5.50 -9.55 10.35
CA TYR A 89 4.33 -9.71 9.49
C TYR A 89 3.10 -10.09 10.32
N LEU A 90 2.00 -9.39 10.09
CA LEU A 90 0.75 -9.61 10.80
C LEU A 90 -0.36 -9.98 9.82
N ARG A 91 -1.23 -10.89 10.24
CA ARG A 91 -2.47 -11.10 9.52
C ARG A 91 -3.41 -9.90 9.75
N LYS A 92 -4.35 -9.71 8.83
CA LYS A 92 -5.20 -8.52 8.80
C LYS A 92 -5.93 -8.25 10.11
N GLU A 93 -6.38 -9.30 10.79
CA GLU A 93 -7.15 -9.17 12.02
C GLU A 93 -6.37 -8.51 13.15
N LEU A 94 -5.04 -8.56 13.06
CA LEU A 94 -4.17 -7.97 14.07
C LEU A 94 -3.76 -6.53 13.74
N LEU A 95 -4.20 -6.01 12.59
CA LEU A 95 -3.83 -4.65 12.18
C LEU A 95 -4.71 -3.57 12.80
N TRP A 96 -5.95 -3.90 13.15
CA TRP A 96 -6.92 -2.92 13.61
C TRP A 96 -6.43 -2.04 14.76
N PRO A 97 -5.76 -2.58 15.80
CA PRO A 97 -5.29 -1.74 16.89
C PRO A 97 -4.21 -0.72 16.49
N HIS A 98 -3.64 -0.87 15.30
CA HIS A 98 -2.53 -0.03 14.86
C HIS A 98 -2.93 1.02 13.82
N LEU A 99 -4.20 1.12 13.47
CA LEU A 99 -4.65 2.04 12.42
C LEU A 99 -4.54 3.50 12.83
N GLU A 100 -4.67 3.81 14.11
CA GLU A 100 -4.50 5.18 14.59
C GLU A 100 -3.07 5.66 14.36
N GLU A 101 -2.10 4.81 14.60
CA GLU A 101 -0.70 5.11 14.34
C GLU A 101 -0.48 5.37 12.84
N LEU A 102 -1.09 4.57 11.98
CA LEU A 102 -1.04 4.81 10.54
C LEU A 102 -1.66 6.16 10.18
N ALA A 103 -2.81 6.49 10.76
CA ALA A 103 -3.49 7.74 10.48
C ALA A 103 -2.59 8.94 10.81
N ASP A 104 -1.91 8.89 11.94
CA ASP A 104 -0.98 9.96 12.33
C ASP A 104 0.16 10.10 11.32
N GLN A 105 0.72 8.98 10.87
CA GLN A 105 1.80 8.99 9.88
C GLN A 105 1.32 9.49 8.52
N LEU A 106 0.11 9.16 8.13
CA LEU A 106 -0.47 9.64 6.86
C LEU A 106 -0.70 11.15 6.88
N VAL A 107 -1.23 11.68 7.98
CA VAL A 107 -1.44 13.12 8.12
C VAL A 107 -0.11 13.86 8.00
N GLU A 108 0.91 13.36 8.68
CA GLU A 108 2.25 13.96 8.60
C GLU A 108 2.79 13.93 7.15
N HIS A 109 2.66 12.79 6.48
CA HIS A 109 3.11 12.66 5.10
C HIS A 109 2.38 13.62 4.16
N LEU A 110 1.05 13.66 4.25
CA LEU A 110 0.23 14.48 3.36
C LEU A 110 0.35 15.98 3.63
N SER A 111 0.88 16.33 4.80
CA SER A 111 1.12 17.73 5.15
C SER A 111 2.41 18.28 4.55
N GLN A 112 3.27 17.43 4.01
CA GLN A 112 4.52 17.85 3.39
C GLN A 112 4.25 18.50 2.03
N PRO A 113 5.08 19.49 1.63
CA PRO A 113 4.93 20.12 0.32
C PRO A 113 5.02 19.10 -0.80
N GLY A 114 4.10 19.20 -1.75
CA GLY A 114 4.09 18.32 -2.92
C GLY A 114 3.46 16.95 -2.70
N GLN A 115 3.02 16.65 -1.47
CA GLN A 115 2.43 15.34 -1.17
C GLN A 115 0.90 15.39 -1.05
N ARG A 116 0.27 16.51 -1.35
CA ARG A 116 -1.17 16.60 -1.34
C ARG A 116 -1.77 15.64 -2.37
N ALA A 117 -2.63 14.77 -1.91
CA ALA A 117 -3.27 13.77 -2.77
C ALA A 117 -4.77 13.88 -2.64
N VAL A 118 -5.48 13.61 -3.74
CA VAL A 118 -6.91 13.29 -3.68
C VAL A 118 -6.97 11.86 -3.17
N SER A 119 -7.64 11.67 -2.07
CA SER A 119 -7.74 10.37 -1.44
C SER A 119 -8.58 9.43 -2.29
N TYR A 120 -7.95 8.46 -2.85
CA TYR A 120 -8.61 7.29 -3.43
C TYR A 120 -8.40 6.17 -2.43
N THR A 121 -9.41 5.90 -1.63
CA THR A 121 -9.30 4.86 -0.63
C THR A 121 -10.03 3.63 -1.14
N HIS A 122 -9.27 2.67 -1.60
CA HIS A 122 -9.77 1.35 -1.81
C HIS A 122 -9.21 0.48 -0.68
N LEU A 123 -10.02 0.25 0.33
CA LEU A 123 -9.65 -0.68 1.39
C LEU A 123 -9.82 -2.07 0.83
N THR A 124 -8.72 -2.71 0.53
CA THR A 124 -8.72 -4.11 0.15
C THR A 124 -8.92 -4.96 1.40
N LEU A 125 -10.07 -4.84 2.01
CA LEU A 125 -10.45 -5.78 3.04
C LEU A 125 -11.03 -7.00 2.32
N PRO A 126 -10.68 -8.19 2.74
CA PRO A 126 -11.17 -9.40 2.09
C PRO A 126 -12.64 -9.64 2.35
N THR A 127 -13.25 -8.85 3.17
CA THR A 127 -14.66 -8.95 3.40
C THR A 127 -15.37 -8.03 2.45
N THR A 128 -15.98 -8.60 1.48
CA THR A 128 -16.76 -7.87 0.49
C THR A 128 -18.08 -7.37 1.05
N VAL A 129 -18.27 -7.45 2.32
CA VAL A 129 -19.49 -7.00 2.98
C VAL A 129 -19.70 -5.51 2.93
N PHE A 130 -18.74 -4.77 2.49
CA PHE A 130 -18.81 -3.32 2.48
C PHE A 130 -19.24 -2.76 1.14
N VAL A 131 -19.92 -3.49 0.44
CA VAL A 131 -20.46 -2.95 -0.80
C VAL A 131 -21.53 -1.91 -0.54
#